data_ecd2f0e2ff8833c1ad4db591f96ab9ea
#
_entry.id   ecd2f0e2ff8833c1ad4db591f96ab9ea
#
_cell.length_a   1.000
_cell.length_b   1.000
_cell.length_c   1.000
_cell.angle_alpha   90.00
_cell.angle_beta   90.00
_cell.angle_gamma   90.00
#
_symmetry.space_group_name_H-M   'P 1'
#
loop_
_entity.id
_entity.type
_entity.pdbx_description
1 polymer ?
#
loop_
_entity_poly.entity_id
_entity_poly.type
_entity_poly.pdbx_seq_one_letter_code
_entity_poly.pdbx_strand_id
1 'polypeptide(L)'
;ERFLIKEGLYDPGIFKAFFLAGGPGSGKTYVNDRITPGLGLKNVNSDTAFEKALKKAGLSLDMPPEETKARDKIRTKSKSLTSKRLDLYIAGRLGLVIDSTARDLVKIETGLSALKRLGYDCTMIFVNTSLDVALARNALRPRTVPVDIVKKSHAEIQQNMGKLQRLFGMKNFIVIDNNKANDK
;
A
#
# COMPACT_ATOMS: atom_id res chain seq x y z
N GLU A 1 -27.00 25.57 17.42
CA GLU A 1 -25.57 25.45 17.78
C GLU A 1 -24.83 24.87 16.56
N ARG A 2 -24.02 25.71 15.91
CA ARG A 2 -23.11 25.27 14.87
C ARG A 2 -22.00 24.48 15.56
N PHE A 3 -21.95 23.17 15.38
CA PHE A 3 -20.77 22.38 15.66
C PHE A 3 -19.66 22.87 14.72
N LEU A 4 -18.81 23.73 15.21
CA LEU A 4 -17.52 24.03 14.58
C LEU A 4 -16.68 22.78 14.70
N ILE A 5 -16.69 21.95 13.67
CA ILE A 5 -15.70 20.88 13.52
C ILE A 5 -14.36 21.61 13.46
N LYS A 6 -13.56 21.50 14.51
CA LYS A 6 -12.18 21.98 14.50
C LYS A 6 -11.38 21.08 13.57
N GLU A 7 -11.48 21.36 12.27
CA GLU A 7 -10.56 20.80 11.29
C GLU A 7 -9.18 21.37 11.56
N GLY A 8 -8.25 20.52 11.91
CA GLY A 8 -6.90 20.98 12.26
C GLY A 8 -5.86 19.88 12.05
N LEU A 9 -4.63 20.20 12.41
CA LEU A 9 -3.45 19.32 12.30
C LEU A 9 -3.65 17.94 12.97
N TYR A 10 -4.59 17.83 13.88
CA TYR A 10 -4.94 16.60 14.60
C TYR A 10 -6.07 15.80 13.94
N ASP A 11 -6.67 16.31 12.85
CA ASP A 11 -7.68 15.56 12.10
C ASP A 11 -6.99 14.40 11.35
N PRO A 12 -7.35 13.14 11.61
CA PRO A 12 -6.76 11.98 10.93
C PRO A 12 -7.05 11.96 9.43
N GLY A 13 -8.07 12.69 8.97
CA GLY A 13 -8.46 12.79 7.56
C GLY A 13 -7.71 13.86 6.76
N ILE A 14 -6.85 14.67 7.40
CA ILE A 14 -6.19 15.81 6.76
C ILE A 14 -4.68 15.79 7.02
N PHE A 15 -3.88 16.04 5.98
CA PHE A 15 -2.42 16.12 6.06
C PHE A 15 -1.73 14.92 6.73
N LYS A 16 -2.33 13.75 6.68
CA LYS A 16 -1.74 12.49 7.15
C LYS A 16 -1.43 11.57 5.98
N ALA A 17 -0.27 10.94 5.99
CA ALA A 17 0.09 9.96 4.99
C ALA A 17 0.67 8.70 5.63
N PHE A 18 -0.06 7.59 5.51
CA PHE A 18 0.38 6.29 5.97
C PHE A 18 0.94 5.50 4.79
N PHE A 19 2.22 5.14 4.86
CA PHE A 19 2.86 4.26 3.91
C PHE A 19 2.75 2.83 4.42
N LEU A 20 2.00 1.98 3.72
CA LEU A 20 1.93 0.56 4.04
C LEU A 20 3.07 -0.18 3.35
N ALA A 21 3.85 -0.90 4.12
CA ALA A 21 4.93 -1.74 3.65
C ALA A 21 4.68 -3.22 3.98
N GLY A 22 5.10 -4.11 3.10
CA GLY A 22 5.00 -5.55 3.29
C GLY A 22 4.92 -6.30 1.97
N GLY A 23 5.36 -7.55 1.94
CA GLY A 23 5.41 -8.40 0.75
C GLY A 23 4.05 -8.96 0.32
N PRO A 24 4.03 -9.69 -0.81
CA PRO A 24 2.88 -10.51 -1.15
C PRO A 24 2.60 -11.51 0.00
N GLY A 25 1.34 -11.66 0.37
CA GLY A 25 0.94 -12.55 1.48
C GLY A 25 1.14 -11.98 2.90
N SER A 26 1.73 -10.79 3.07
CA SER A 26 1.93 -10.21 4.41
C SER A 26 0.64 -9.76 5.11
N GLY A 27 -0.48 -9.60 4.38
CA GLY A 27 -1.76 -9.16 4.94
C GLY A 27 -1.93 -7.65 5.04
N LYS A 28 -1.23 -6.87 4.22
CA LYS A 28 -1.41 -5.40 4.16
C LYS A 28 -2.87 -4.97 4.00
N THR A 29 -3.62 -5.60 3.11
CA THR A 29 -5.04 -5.29 2.90
C THR A 29 -5.83 -5.48 4.18
N TYR A 30 -5.62 -6.59 4.88
CA TYR A 30 -6.28 -6.86 6.16
C TYR A 30 -5.97 -5.79 7.22
N VAL A 31 -4.70 -5.38 7.32
CA VAL A 31 -4.27 -4.31 8.23
C VAL A 31 -4.91 -2.99 7.82
N ASN A 32 -4.86 -2.65 6.53
CA ASN A 32 -5.47 -1.44 5.99
C ASN A 32 -6.97 -1.35 6.35
N ASP A 33 -7.71 -2.42 6.10
CA ASP A 33 -9.16 -2.45 6.32
C ASP A 33 -9.56 -2.36 7.81
N ARG A 34 -8.61 -2.56 8.73
CA ARG A 34 -8.84 -2.41 10.17
C ARG A 34 -8.39 -1.08 10.75
N ILE A 35 -7.36 -0.46 10.20
CA ILE A 35 -6.83 0.79 10.73
C ILE A 35 -7.40 2.03 10.05
N THR A 36 -8.00 1.92 8.88
CA THR A 36 -8.48 3.07 8.10
C THR A 36 -9.98 3.37 8.19
N PRO A 37 -10.88 2.46 8.62
CA PRO A 37 -12.30 2.74 8.67
C PRO A 37 -12.61 3.96 9.57
N GLY A 38 -13.47 4.83 9.08
CA GLY A 38 -13.88 6.03 9.82
C GLY A 38 -12.91 7.20 9.85
N LEU A 39 -11.66 7.03 9.38
CA LEU A 39 -10.65 8.08 9.38
C LEU A 39 -10.67 8.99 8.13
N GLY A 40 -11.56 8.76 7.18
CA GLY A 40 -11.64 9.56 5.96
C GLY A 40 -10.46 9.42 4.99
N LEU A 41 -9.52 8.50 5.26
CA LEU A 41 -8.30 8.31 4.49
C LEU A 41 -8.58 7.79 3.07
N LYS A 42 -7.83 8.28 2.11
CA LYS A 42 -7.91 7.88 0.69
C LYS A 42 -6.86 6.82 0.37
N ASN A 43 -7.32 5.66 -0.04
CA ASN A 43 -6.42 4.57 -0.41
C ASN A 43 -5.83 4.78 -1.80
N VAL A 44 -4.50 4.81 -1.88
CA VAL A 44 -3.70 4.95 -3.10
C VAL A 44 -3.09 3.60 -3.43
N ASN A 45 -3.83 2.78 -4.17
CA ASN A 45 -3.44 1.44 -4.57
C ASN A 45 -3.77 1.20 -6.05
N SER A 46 -2.74 0.97 -6.88
CA SER A 46 -2.93 0.69 -8.30
C SER A 46 -3.37 -0.76 -8.57
N ASP A 47 -3.13 -1.69 -7.65
CA ASP A 47 -3.47 -3.10 -7.85
C ASP A 47 -4.98 -3.31 -7.82
N THR A 48 -5.70 -2.68 -6.90
CA THR A 48 -7.17 -2.72 -6.85
C THR A 48 -7.80 -2.16 -8.13
N ALA A 49 -7.27 -1.03 -8.63
CA ALA A 49 -7.74 -0.45 -9.88
C ALA A 49 -7.44 -1.37 -11.08
N PHE A 50 -6.28 -2.01 -11.08
CA PHE A 50 -5.86 -2.95 -12.09
C PHE A 50 -6.74 -4.20 -12.12
N GLU A 51 -6.98 -4.84 -10.98
CA GLU A 51 -7.84 -6.03 -10.90
C GLU A 51 -9.29 -5.76 -11.35
N LYS A 52 -9.85 -4.61 -10.95
CA LYS A 52 -11.18 -4.19 -11.44
C LYS A 52 -11.19 -3.98 -12.95
N ALA A 53 -10.12 -3.42 -13.52
CA ALA A 53 -10.02 -3.18 -14.94
C ALA A 53 -9.81 -4.47 -15.75
N LEU A 54 -9.06 -5.46 -15.22
CA LEU A 54 -8.93 -6.79 -15.81
C LEU A 54 -10.29 -7.48 -15.89
N LYS A 55 -11.02 -7.54 -14.77
CA LYS A 55 -12.38 -8.13 -14.72
C LYS A 55 -13.32 -7.47 -15.72
N LYS A 56 -13.29 -6.14 -15.83
CA LYS A 56 -14.13 -5.40 -16.79
C LYS A 56 -13.76 -5.70 -18.25
N ALA A 57 -12.49 -5.99 -18.52
CA ALA A 57 -11.99 -6.37 -19.84
C ALA A 57 -12.16 -7.86 -20.17
N GLY A 58 -12.69 -8.67 -19.24
CA GLY A 58 -12.83 -10.12 -19.41
C GLY A 58 -11.51 -10.88 -19.38
N LEU A 59 -10.43 -10.26 -18.83
CA LEU A 59 -9.11 -10.88 -18.72
C LEU A 59 -8.97 -11.66 -17.42
N SER A 60 -8.18 -12.75 -17.49
CA SER A 60 -7.94 -13.63 -16.35
C SER A 60 -7.08 -12.95 -15.27
N LEU A 61 -7.39 -13.26 -14.00
CA LEU A 61 -6.55 -12.88 -12.87
C LEU A 61 -5.31 -13.78 -12.73
N ASP A 62 -5.29 -14.94 -13.39
CA ASP A 62 -4.13 -15.85 -13.41
C ASP A 62 -3.01 -15.36 -14.34
N MET A 63 -3.29 -14.28 -15.08
CA MET A 63 -2.32 -13.59 -15.94
C MET A 63 -1.62 -14.48 -16.98
N PRO A 64 -2.34 -15.22 -17.81
CA PRO A 64 -1.74 -16.09 -18.80
C PRO A 64 -0.89 -15.29 -19.80
N PRO A 65 0.16 -15.91 -20.37
CA PRO A 65 1.09 -15.22 -21.29
C PRO A 65 0.42 -14.60 -22.52
N GLU A 66 -0.65 -15.21 -23.01
CA GLU A 66 -1.41 -14.78 -24.19
C GLU A 66 -2.03 -13.38 -24.00
N GLU A 67 -2.40 -13.05 -22.77
CA GLU A 67 -3.04 -11.78 -22.41
C GLU A 67 -2.03 -10.66 -22.10
N THR A 68 -0.72 -10.92 -22.18
CA THR A 68 0.33 -10.00 -21.72
C THR A 68 0.18 -8.60 -22.32
N LYS A 69 0.01 -8.47 -23.63
CA LYS A 69 -0.11 -7.14 -24.31
C LYS A 69 -1.33 -6.35 -23.85
N ALA A 70 -2.47 -7.01 -23.72
CA ALA A 70 -3.72 -6.38 -23.27
C ALA A 70 -3.62 -5.97 -21.79
N ARG A 71 -3.10 -6.87 -20.96
CA ARG A 71 -2.85 -6.67 -19.55
C ARG A 71 -1.91 -5.50 -19.26
N ASP A 72 -0.79 -5.38 -20.00
CA ASP A 72 0.19 -4.33 -19.80
C ASP A 72 -0.37 -2.93 -20.13
N LYS A 73 -1.21 -2.82 -21.15
CA LYS A 73 -1.95 -1.58 -21.45
C LYS A 73 -2.86 -1.19 -20.28
N ILE A 74 -3.61 -2.15 -19.73
CA ILE A 74 -4.49 -1.93 -18.57
C ILE A 74 -3.66 -1.57 -17.34
N ARG A 75 -2.51 -2.22 -17.12
CA ARG A 75 -1.60 -1.93 -16.03
C ARG A 75 -1.08 -0.48 -16.07
N THR A 76 -0.62 -0.06 -17.24
CA THR A 76 -0.14 1.32 -17.47
C THR A 76 -1.25 2.34 -17.21
N LYS A 77 -2.44 2.10 -17.73
CA LYS A 77 -3.61 2.96 -17.51
C LYS A 77 -4.00 3.02 -16.04
N SER A 78 -4.00 1.89 -15.33
CA SER A 78 -4.32 1.83 -13.90
C SER A 78 -3.32 2.61 -13.05
N LYS A 79 -2.02 2.50 -13.35
CA LYS A 79 -0.97 3.30 -12.70
C LYS A 79 -1.17 4.80 -12.93
N SER A 80 -1.41 5.22 -14.19
CA SER A 80 -1.65 6.62 -14.53
C SER A 80 -2.88 7.20 -13.82
N LEU A 81 -3.99 6.45 -13.78
CA LEU A 81 -5.19 6.87 -13.06
C LEU A 81 -4.97 6.98 -11.55
N THR A 82 -4.19 6.06 -10.97
CA THR A 82 -3.85 6.12 -9.54
C THR A 82 -2.97 7.33 -9.22
N SER A 83 -2.00 7.66 -10.09
CA SER A 83 -1.19 8.87 -9.95
C SER A 83 -2.06 10.14 -9.98
N LYS A 84 -2.93 10.27 -10.99
CA LYS A 84 -3.84 11.42 -11.08
C LYS A 84 -4.76 11.57 -9.87
N ARG A 85 -5.24 10.45 -9.32
CA ARG A 85 -6.04 10.47 -8.09
C ARG A 85 -5.22 10.94 -6.90
N LEU A 86 -3.98 10.47 -6.78
CA LEU A 86 -3.07 10.92 -5.73
C LEU A 86 -2.86 12.44 -5.81
N ASP A 87 -2.63 12.99 -7.00
CA ASP A 87 -2.47 14.43 -7.21
C ASP A 87 -3.71 15.22 -6.74
N LEU A 88 -4.90 14.73 -7.06
CA LEU A 88 -6.18 15.33 -6.61
C LEU A 88 -6.36 15.24 -5.09
N TYR A 89 -5.99 14.12 -4.48
CA TYR A 89 -6.07 13.95 -3.03
C TYR A 89 -5.09 14.87 -2.30
N ILE A 90 -3.89 15.04 -2.85
CA ILE A 90 -2.89 15.98 -2.33
C ILE A 90 -3.38 17.43 -2.49
N ALA A 91 -3.94 17.79 -3.64
CA ALA A 91 -4.51 19.13 -3.86
C ALA A 91 -5.66 19.43 -2.86
N GLY A 92 -6.46 18.42 -2.54
CA GLY A 92 -7.50 18.49 -1.50
C GLY A 92 -7.00 18.33 -0.07
N ARG A 93 -5.69 18.18 0.16
CA ARG A 93 -5.05 18.01 1.48
C ARG A 93 -5.59 16.82 2.29
N LEU A 94 -6.12 15.82 1.58
CA LEU A 94 -6.77 14.65 2.19
C LEU A 94 -5.73 13.72 2.81
N GLY A 95 -6.14 12.99 3.86
CA GLY A 95 -5.35 11.94 4.43
C GLY A 95 -5.22 10.75 3.48
N LEU A 96 -4.04 10.14 3.45
CA LEU A 96 -3.64 9.15 2.45
C LEU A 96 -3.22 7.83 3.10
N VAL A 97 -3.57 6.72 2.45
CA VAL A 97 -2.92 5.43 2.66
C VAL A 97 -2.27 5.03 1.34
N ILE A 98 -0.95 4.98 1.33
CA ILE A 98 -0.14 4.65 0.15
C ILE A 98 0.32 3.21 0.27
N ASP A 99 -0.34 2.30 -0.47
CA ASP A 99 0.04 0.89 -0.49
C ASP A 99 1.28 0.68 -1.35
N SER A 100 2.29 0.06 -0.75
CA SER A 100 3.59 -0.17 -1.35
C SER A 100 4.14 -1.53 -0.91
N THR A 101 4.98 -2.13 -1.72
CA THR A 101 5.76 -3.32 -1.30
C THR A 101 7.00 -2.93 -0.51
N ALA A 102 7.37 -1.66 -0.48
CA ALA A 102 8.60 -1.14 0.13
C ALA A 102 9.92 -1.75 -0.42
N ARG A 103 9.90 -2.25 -1.65
CA ARG A 103 11.09 -2.74 -2.36
C ARG A 103 11.92 -1.60 -2.94
N ASP A 104 11.24 -0.62 -3.50
CA ASP A 104 11.84 0.55 -4.15
C ASP A 104 11.98 1.71 -3.15
N LEU A 105 13.15 1.76 -2.52
CA LEU A 105 13.46 2.79 -1.52
C LEU A 105 13.49 4.20 -2.12
N VAL A 106 14.00 4.35 -3.35
CA VAL A 106 14.09 5.67 -4.02
C VAL A 106 12.70 6.25 -4.24
N LYS A 107 11.76 5.43 -4.69
CA LYS A 107 10.37 5.84 -4.87
C LYS A 107 9.71 6.25 -3.54
N ILE A 108 9.96 5.51 -2.47
CA ILE A 108 9.42 5.82 -1.14
C ILE A 108 10.02 7.13 -0.63
N GLU A 109 11.34 7.30 -0.72
CA GLU A 109 12.04 8.49 -0.27
C GLU A 109 11.58 9.74 -1.02
N THR A 110 11.44 9.64 -2.36
CA THR A 110 10.92 10.72 -3.20
C THR A 110 9.50 11.10 -2.79
N GLY A 111 8.61 10.12 -2.64
CA GLY A 111 7.23 10.35 -2.22
C GLY A 111 7.12 10.94 -0.82
N LEU A 112 7.89 10.41 0.13
CA LEU A 112 7.97 10.90 1.49
C LEU A 112 8.44 12.36 1.54
N SER A 113 9.52 12.68 0.83
CA SER A 113 10.09 14.03 0.78
C SER A 113 9.13 15.04 0.15
N ALA A 114 8.42 14.62 -0.90
CA ALA A 114 7.40 15.46 -1.53
C ALA A 114 6.24 15.77 -0.58
N LEU A 115 5.70 14.75 0.10
CA LEU A 115 4.59 14.92 1.04
C LEU A 115 5.00 15.72 2.27
N LYS A 116 6.18 15.48 2.84
CA LYS A 116 6.70 16.29 3.97
C LYS A 116 6.83 17.76 3.61
N ARG A 117 7.31 18.10 2.40
CA ARG A 117 7.39 19.49 1.93
C ARG A 117 6.02 20.17 1.83
N LEU A 118 4.96 19.38 1.62
CA LEU A 118 3.59 19.88 1.58
C LEU A 118 2.92 19.92 2.96
N GLY A 119 3.65 19.61 4.03
CA GLY A 119 3.16 19.64 5.40
C GLY A 119 2.48 18.37 5.89
N TYR A 120 2.59 17.25 5.15
CA TYR A 120 2.04 15.96 5.60
C TYR A 120 2.85 15.37 6.75
N ASP A 121 2.15 14.91 7.78
CA ASP A 121 2.69 14.01 8.78
C ASP A 121 2.68 12.57 8.21
N CYS A 122 3.87 12.00 8.06
CA CYS A 122 4.08 10.75 7.33
C CYS A 122 4.53 9.64 8.28
N THR A 123 3.78 8.53 8.28
CA THR A 123 4.08 7.35 9.08
C THR A 123 4.20 6.11 8.19
N MET A 124 5.20 5.27 8.46
CA MET A 124 5.33 3.95 7.85
C MET A 124 4.68 2.90 8.77
N ILE A 125 3.81 2.08 8.19
CA ILE A 125 3.26 0.89 8.81
C ILE A 125 3.85 -0.33 8.08
N PHE A 126 4.77 -1.00 8.74
CA PHE A 126 5.46 -2.17 8.22
C PHE A 126 4.76 -3.44 8.70
N VAL A 127 4.10 -4.15 7.77
CA VAL A 127 3.41 -5.41 8.07
C VAL A 127 4.41 -6.54 7.93
N ASN A 128 4.96 -6.96 9.07
CA ASN A 128 5.92 -8.05 9.16
C ASN A 128 5.23 -9.41 9.18
N THR A 129 5.78 -10.36 8.42
CA THR A 129 5.25 -11.71 8.30
C THR A 129 6.41 -12.64 7.92
N SER A 130 6.48 -13.82 8.50
CA SER A 130 7.45 -14.84 8.12
C SER A 130 7.22 -15.29 6.66
N LEU A 131 8.26 -15.80 6.03
CA LEU A 131 8.17 -16.26 4.65
C LEU A 131 7.15 -17.40 4.50
N ASP A 132 7.11 -18.33 5.45
CA ASP A 132 6.21 -19.49 5.40
C ASP A 132 4.73 -19.07 5.46
N VAL A 133 4.41 -18.14 6.38
CA VAL A 133 3.05 -17.57 6.48
C VAL A 133 2.69 -16.79 5.22
N ALA A 134 3.63 -16.02 4.67
CA ALA A 134 3.41 -15.28 3.44
C ALA A 134 3.15 -16.20 2.23
N LEU A 135 3.89 -17.31 2.13
CA LEU A 135 3.71 -18.32 1.08
C LEU A 135 2.37 -19.04 1.22
N ALA A 136 2.02 -19.50 2.43
CA ALA A 136 0.74 -20.14 2.70
C ALA A 136 -0.45 -19.24 2.33
N ARG A 137 -0.41 -17.98 2.75
CA ARG A 137 -1.47 -17.00 2.42
C ARG A 137 -1.51 -16.66 0.93
N ASN A 138 -0.34 -16.60 0.26
CA ASN A 138 -0.29 -16.37 -1.18
C ASN A 138 -0.98 -17.48 -1.97
N ALA A 139 -0.82 -18.74 -1.54
CA ALA A 139 -1.44 -19.90 -2.19
C ALA A 139 -2.99 -19.88 -2.09
N LEU A 140 -3.56 -19.26 -1.06
CA LEU A 140 -5.01 -19.14 -0.84
C LEU A 140 -5.66 -17.96 -1.58
N ARG A 141 -4.87 -17.13 -2.28
CA ARG A 141 -5.42 -15.96 -2.98
C ARG A 141 -6.00 -16.35 -4.34
N PRO A 142 -7.11 -15.68 -4.76
CA PRO A 142 -7.63 -15.83 -6.13
C PRO A 142 -6.61 -15.47 -7.21
N ARG A 143 -5.69 -14.57 -6.89
CA ARG A 143 -4.54 -14.18 -7.72
C ARG A 143 -3.27 -14.50 -6.97
N THR A 144 -2.62 -15.57 -7.34
CA THR A 144 -1.33 -15.99 -6.77
C THR A 144 -0.17 -15.23 -7.39
N VAL A 145 0.88 -15.03 -6.61
CA VAL A 145 2.17 -14.50 -7.09
C VAL A 145 3.14 -15.68 -7.16
N PRO A 146 3.96 -15.82 -8.21
CA PRO A 146 4.97 -16.88 -8.30
C PRO A 146 5.84 -16.93 -7.05
N VAL A 147 6.10 -18.14 -6.56
CA VAL A 147 6.81 -18.38 -5.29
C VAL A 147 8.16 -17.68 -5.23
N ASP A 148 8.92 -17.71 -6.34
CA ASP A 148 10.24 -17.05 -6.41
C ASP A 148 10.13 -15.53 -6.25
N ILE A 149 9.06 -14.93 -6.80
CA ILE A 149 8.79 -13.50 -6.64
C ILE A 149 8.43 -13.18 -5.18
N VAL A 150 7.65 -14.06 -4.51
CA VAL A 150 7.33 -13.90 -3.08
C VAL A 150 8.60 -13.95 -2.25
N LYS A 151 9.45 -14.97 -2.44
CA LYS A 151 10.73 -15.14 -1.73
C LYS A 151 11.65 -13.95 -1.94
N LYS A 152 11.86 -13.53 -3.20
CA LYS A 152 12.67 -12.38 -3.55
C LYS A 152 12.15 -11.09 -2.91
N SER A 153 10.84 -10.84 -3.03
CA SER A 153 10.20 -9.67 -2.43
C SER A 153 10.34 -9.65 -0.93
N HIS A 154 10.15 -10.79 -0.27
CA HIS A 154 10.28 -10.91 1.17
C HIS A 154 11.70 -10.55 1.63
N ALA A 155 12.73 -11.15 1.01
CA ALA A 155 14.13 -10.88 1.34
C ALA A 155 14.49 -9.40 1.14
N GLU A 156 14.12 -8.79 0.00
CA GLU A 156 14.40 -7.38 -0.30
C GLU A 156 13.72 -6.44 0.71
N ILE A 157 12.50 -6.74 1.12
CA ILE A 157 11.75 -5.93 2.08
C ILE A 157 12.37 -6.02 3.46
N GLN A 158 12.77 -7.21 3.92
CA GLN A 158 13.45 -7.39 5.20
C GLN A 158 14.79 -6.63 5.23
N GLN A 159 15.56 -6.68 4.15
CA GLN A 159 16.81 -5.91 4.01
C GLN A 159 16.57 -4.39 4.07
N ASN A 160 15.43 -3.93 3.57
CA ASN A 160 15.09 -2.52 3.55
C ASN A 160 14.54 -1.98 4.89
N MET A 161 14.12 -2.85 5.81
CA MET A 161 13.46 -2.45 7.06
C MET A 161 14.25 -1.39 7.83
N GLY A 162 15.55 -1.61 8.07
CA GLY A 162 16.39 -0.68 8.81
C GLY A 162 16.60 0.66 8.09
N LYS A 163 16.62 0.66 6.74
CA LYS A 163 16.70 1.89 5.93
C LYS A 163 15.39 2.67 6.00
N LEU A 164 14.26 1.98 5.92
CA LEU A 164 12.93 2.58 6.04
C LEU A 164 12.72 3.19 7.43
N GLN A 165 13.17 2.50 8.48
CA GLN A 165 13.09 3.01 9.84
C GLN A 165 13.90 4.31 10.02
N ARG A 166 15.10 4.39 9.44
CA ARG A 166 15.89 5.64 9.46
C ARG A 166 15.21 6.76 8.66
N LEU A 167 14.60 6.43 7.53
CA LEU A 167 13.96 7.40 6.63
C LEU A 167 12.73 8.07 7.27
N PHE A 168 11.89 7.29 7.96
CA PHE A 168 10.69 7.78 8.63
C PHE A 168 10.97 8.30 10.06
N GLY A 169 12.03 7.79 10.70
CA GLY A 169 12.34 7.99 12.12
C GLY A 169 11.59 7.03 13.02
N MET A 170 12.14 6.76 14.20
CA MET A 170 11.63 5.77 15.15
C MET A 170 10.16 6.00 15.55
N LYS A 171 9.77 7.25 15.73
CA LYS A 171 8.40 7.62 16.14
C LYS A 171 7.34 7.36 15.06
N ASN A 172 7.77 7.42 13.80
CA ASN A 172 6.89 7.33 12.62
C ASN A 172 7.10 6.00 11.86
N PHE A 173 7.66 4.99 12.53
CA PHE A 173 7.85 3.66 11.96
C PHE A 173 7.22 2.61 12.88
N ILE A 174 6.07 2.11 12.47
CA ILE A 174 5.28 1.14 13.23
C ILE A 174 5.45 -0.23 12.59
N VAL A 175 5.83 -1.23 13.38
CA VAL A 175 5.89 -2.64 12.92
C VAL A 175 4.68 -3.37 13.47
N ILE A 176 3.91 -3.98 12.57
CA ILE A 176 2.81 -4.87 12.92
C ILE A 176 3.24 -6.31 12.64
N ASP A 177 3.34 -7.12 13.66
CA ASP A 177 3.52 -8.57 13.51
C ASP A 177 2.20 -9.23 13.11
N ASN A 178 2.17 -9.76 11.89
CA ASN A 178 1.00 -10.41 11.33
C ASN A 178 1.28 -11.90 11.03
N ASN A 179 2.03 -12.57 11.92
CA ASN A 179 2.34 -14.00 11.80
C ASN A 179 1.22 -14.92 12.28
N LYS A 180 0.42 -14.49 13.24
CA LYS A 180 -0.66 -15.33 13.76
C LYS A 180 -1.71 -15.55 12.68
N ALA A 181 -2.10 -16.80 12.48
CA ALA A 181 -3.32 -17.11 11.76
C ALA A 181 -4.47 -16.42 12.51
N ASN A 182 -5.38 -15.78 11.76
CA ASN A 182 -6.61 -15.32 12.37
C ASN A 182 -7.42 -16.56 12.72
N ASP A 183 -7.29 -17.03 13.94
CA ASP A 183 -8.28 -17.91 14.51
C ASP A 183 -9.58 -17.09 14.57
N LYS A 184 -10.50 -17.45 13.71
CA LYS A 184 -11.88 -16.96 13.75
C LYS A 184 -12.62 -17.67 14.85
#